data_5890f6e0955db112ef92a61a402f5fd6
#
_entry.id   5890f6e0955db112ef92a61a402f5fd6
#
_cell.length_a   1.000
_cell.length_b   1.000
_cell.length_c   1.000
_cell.angle_alpha   90.00
_cell.angle_beta   90.00
_cell.angle_gamma   90.00
#
_symmetry.space_group_name_H-M   'P 1'
#
loop_
_entity.id
_entity.type
_entity.pdbx_description
1 polymer ?
#
loop_
_entity_poly.entity_id
_entity_poly.type
_entity_poly.pdbx_seq_one_letter_code
_entity_poly.pdbx_strand_id
1 'polypeptide(L)'
;MKKLEKLEKFALENYVPIIRKDNIEYLEKIIKEDKLYNILELGSAIGYSAIRMALVDKNVRVTTIERDFTMVNLARKNIEDFGLENQINLIHEDIFNIKTTDKFDLIFIDAAKAQYQKFFER
;
A
#
# COMPACT_ATOMS: atom_id res chain seq x y z
N MET A 1 0.58 -1.27 -18.56
CA MET A 1 -0.37 -2.10 -17.84
C MET A 1 -1.66 -1.36 -17.64
N LYS A 2 -2.69 -1.84 -18.31
CA LYS A 2 -3.97 -1.11 -18.36
C LYS A 2 -4.64 -0.96 -16.99
N LYS A 3 -4.56 -1.99 -16.13
CA LYS A 3 -5.20 -1.92 -14.82
C LYS A 3 -4.53 -0.90 -13.90
N LEU A 4 -3.20 -0.84 -13.93
CA LEU A 4 -2.47 0.15 -13.13
C LEU A 4 -2.75 1.57 -13.64
N GLU A 5 -2.82 1.75 -14.95
CA GLU A 5 -3.14 3.04 -15.53
C GLU A 5 -4.54 3.51 -15.11
N LYS A 6 -5.50 2.59 -15.03
CA LYS A 6 -6.85 2.91 -14.57
C LYS A 6 -6.87 3.36 -13.12
N LEU A 7 -6.08 2.71 -12.26
CA LEU A 7 -5.95 3.13 -10.86
C LEU A 7 -5.33 4.52 -10.77
N GLU A 8 -4.29 4.77 -11.54
CA GLU A 8 -3.61 6.06 -11.55
C GLU A 8 -4.55 7.16 -12.01
N LYS A 9 -5.33 6.88 -13.05
CA LYS A 9 -6.32 7.82 -13.56
C LYS A 9 -7.43 8.09 -12.52
N PHE A 10 -7.93 7.03 -11.89
CA PHE A 10 -8.93 7.17 -10.83
C PHE A 10 -8.43 8.07 -9.71
N ALA A 11 -7.20 7.86 -9.26
CA ALA A 11 -6.61 8.65 -8.18
C ALA A 11 -6.52 10.12 -8.59
N LEU A 12 -6.09 10.40 -9.81
CA LEU A 12 -5.97 11.75 -10.31
C LEU A 12 -7.33 12.43 -10.39
N GLU A 13 -8.34 11.74 -10.93
CA GLU A 13 -9.68 12.30 -11.11
C GLU A 13 -10.40 12.54 -9.80
N ASN A 14 -10.08 11.77 -8.77
CA ASN A 14 -10.74 11.85 -7.46
C ASN A 14 -9.88 12.51 -6.39
N TYR A 15 -8.78 13.13 -6.79
CA TYR A 15 -7.87 13.84 -5.88
C TYR A 15 -7.35 12.97 -4.75
N VAL A 16 -7.13 11.69 -5.02
CA VAL A 16 -6.53 10.78 -4.03
C VAL A 16 -5.02 10.81 -4.20
N PRO A 17 -4.26 11.23 -3.16
CA PRO A 17 -2.80 11.20 -3.27
C PRO A 17 -2.30 9.76 -3.36
N ILE A 18 -1.44 9.51 -4.34
CA ILE A 18 -0.72 8.23 -4.43
C ILE A 18 0.76 8.52 -4.51
N ILE A 19 1.54 7.50 -4.20
CA ILE A 19 3.01 7.59 -4.24
C ILE A 19 3.47 8.02 -5.65
N ARG A 20 4.49 8.87 -5.70
CA ARG A 20 5.07 9.31 -6.98
C ARG A 20 5.68 8.11 -7.70
N LYS A 21 5.63 8.18 -9.02
CA LYS A 21 6.08 7.09 -9.87
C LYS A 21 7.55 6.72 -9.63
N ASP A 22 8.42 7.73 -9.53
CA ASP A 22 9.84 7.47 -9.28
C ASP A 22 10.07 6.81 -7.93
N ASN A 23 9.30 7.18 -6.92
CA ASN A 23 9.44 6.58 -5.58
C ASN A 23 8.96 5.13 -5.57
N ILE A 24 7.84 4.83 -6.22
CA ILE A 24 7.37 3.44 -6.22
C ILE A 24 8.29 2.55 -7.06
N GLU A 25 8.84 3.08 -8.14
CA GLU A 25 9.80 2.33 -8.95
C GLU A 25 11.06 2.01 -8.16
N TYR A 26 11.52 2.95 -7.33
CA TYR A 26 12.66 2.70 -6.45
C TYR A 26 12.34 1.59 -5.44
N LEU A 27 11.15 1.64 -4.82
CA LEU A 27 10.73 0.62 -3.88
C LEU A 27 10.65 -0.76 -4.55
N GLU A 28 10.08 -0.81 -5.74
CA GLU A 28 9.98 -2.06 -6.49
C GLU A 28 11.37 -2.65 -6.74
N LYS A 29 12.33 -1.79 -7.05
CA LYS A 29 13.70 -2.21 -7.30
C LYS A 29 14.34 -2.82 -6.06
N ILE A 30 14.27 -2.14 -4.92
CA ILE A 30 14.89 -2.66 -3.70
C ILE A 30 14.20 -3.91 -3.17
N ILE A 31 12.89 -4.00 -3.31
CA ILE A 31 12.15 -5.20 -2.92
C ILE A 31 12.67 -6.40 -3.71
N LYS A 32 12.84 -6.22 -5.01
CA LYS A 32 13.32 -7.29 -5.87
C LYS A 32 14.79 -7.65 -5.60
N GLU A 33 15.63 -6.64 -5.54
CA GLU A 33 17.09 -6.86 -5.40
C GLU A 33 17.46 -7.43 -4.04
N ASP A 34 16.83 -6.91 -2.98
CA ASP A 34 17.14 -7.31 -1.62
C ASP A 34 16.19 -8.35 -1.05
N LYS A 35 15.24 -8.82 -1.87
CA LYS A 35 14.24 -9.85 -1.51
C LYS A 35 13.47 -9.46 -0.25
N LEU A 36 12.98 -8.23 -0.20
CA LEU A 36 12.22 -7.70 0.93
C LEU A 36 10.76 -8.14 0.80
N TYR A 37 10.50 -9.42 1.07
CA TYR A 37 9.22 -10.02 0.73
C TYR A 37 8.14 -9.85 1.78
N ASN A 38 8.48 -9.48 3.01
CA ASN A 38 7.50 -9.25 4.07
C ASN A 38 7.42 -7.76 4.38
N ILE A 39 6.33 -7.11 3.96
CA ILE A 39 6.23 -5.66 3.94
C ILE A 39 5.05 -5.21 4.79
N LEU A 40 5.28 -4.17 5.62
CA LEU A 40 4.20 -3.48 6.32
C LEU A 40 4.03 -2.10 5.70
N GLU A 41 2.80 -1.79 5.27
CA GLU A 41 2.46 -0.47 4.77
C GLU A 41 1.48 0.21 5.72
N LEU A 42 1.79 1.44 6.09
CA LEU A 42 0.91 2.27 6.92
C LEU A 42 0.21 3.29 6.01
N GLY A 43 -1.10 3.11 5.84
CA GLY A 43 -1.91 3.96 4.97
C GLY A 43 -2.08 3.38 3.58
N SER A 44 -3.10 2.55 3.41
CA SER A 44 -3.36 1.86 2.13
C SER A 44 -3.89 2.78 1.06
N ALA A 45 -4.69 3.79 1.45
CA ALA A 45 -5.53 4.56 0.53
C ALA A 45 -6.30 3.60 -0.39
N ILE A 46 -6.21 3.78 -1.71
CA ILE A 46 -6.93 2.91 -2.65
C ILE A 46 -6.20 1.60 -2.96
N GLY A 47 -5.07 1.33 -2.30
CA GLY A 47 -4.32 0.09 -2.46
C GLY A 47 -3.26 0.11 -3.55
N TYR A 48 -3.03 1.24 -4.18
CA TYR A 48 -2.13 1.34 -5.33
C TYR A 48 -0.71 0.88 -5.01
N SER A 49 -0.10 1.42 -3.95
CA SER A 49 1.29 1.06 -3.61
C SER A 49 1.41 -0.39 -3.16
N ALA A 50 0.44 -0.88 -2.38
CA ALA A 50 0.43 -2.28 -1.96
C ALA A 50 0.36 -3.21 -3.18
N ILE A 51 -0.49 -2.88 -4.15
CA ILE A 51 -0.63 -3.64 -5.38
C ILE A 51 0.68 -3.64 -6.17
N ARG A 52 1.30 -2.44 -6.34
CA ARG A 52 2.57 -2.34 -7.05
C ARG A 52 3.65 -3.19 -6.38
N MET A 53 3.75 -3.13 -5.05
CA MET A 53 4.75 -3.90 -4.32
C MET A 53 4.50 -5.40 -4.45
N ALA A 54 3.24 -5.84 -4.34
CA ALA A 54 2.91 -7.26 -4.45
C ALA A 54 3.18 -7.81 -5.85
N LEU A 55 3.04 -7.00 -6.88
CA LEU A 55 3.29 -7.43 -8.26
C LEU A 55 4.76 -7.66 -8.56
N VAL A 56 5.68 -7.24 -7.69
CA VAL A 56 7.12 -7.42 -7.92
C VAL A 56 7.47 -8.90 -7.96
N ASP A 57 6.88 -9.71 -7.06
CA ASP A 57 7.19 -11.13 -6.97
C ASP A 57 6.03 -11.84 -6.26
N LYS A 58 5.75 -13.07 -6.68
CA LYS A 58 4.67 -13.87 -6.07
C LYS A 58 4.90 -14.19 -4.60
N ASN A 59 6.14 -14.08 -4.13
CA ASN A 59 6.48 -14.35 -2.73
C ASN A 59 6.31 -13.14 -1.83
N VAL A 60 6.03 -11.96 -2.40
CA VAL A 60 5.79 -10.75 -1.60
C VAL A 60 4.50 -10.89 -0.81
N ARG A 61 4.56 -10.52 0.46
CA ARG A 61 3.39 -10.42 1.33
C ARG A 61 3.35 -9.01 1.91
N VAL A 62 2.26 -8.31 1.66
CA VAL A 62 2.06 -6.95 2.14
C VAL A 62 0.94 -6.94 3.16
N THR A 63 1.25 -6.46 4.35
CA THR A 63 0.23 -6.13 5.35
C THR A 63 0.03 -4.63 5.28
N THR A 64 -1.15 -4.18 4.91
CA THR A 64 -1.43 -2.77 4.72
C THR A 64 -2.60 -2.34 5.60
N ILE A 65 -2.47 -1.18 6.23
CA ILE A 65 -3.38 -0.73 7.27
C ILE A 65 -4.00 0.59 6.84
N GLU A 66 -5.32 0.67 6.92
CA GLU A 66 -6.07 1.87 6.56
C GLU A 66 -7.22 2.06 7.52
N ARG A 67 -7.41 3.29 8.00
CA ARG A 67 -8.50 3.61 8.93
C ARG A 67 -9.74 4.16 8.24
N ASP A 68 -9.59 4.75 7.06
CA ASP A 68 -10.71 5.38 6.35
C ASP A 68 -11.57 4.30 5.70
N PHE A 69 -12.83 4.23 6.09
CA PHE A 69 -13.75 3.19 5.62
C PHE A 69 -13.91 3.21 4.09
N THR A 70 -14.02 4.39 3.51
CA THR A 70 -14.18 4.53 2.05
C THR A 70 -12.94 4.02 1.33
N MET A 71 -11.75 4.39 1.82
CA MET A 71 -10.50 3.94 1.22
C MET A 71 -10.31 2.43 1.36
N VAL A 72 -10.67 1.86 2.51
CA VAL A 72 -10.59 0.41 2.73
C VAL A 72 -11.43 -0.33 1.69
N ASN A 73 -12.66 0.15 1.45
CA ASN A 73 -13.54 -0.51 0.48
C ASN A 73 -12.99 -0.43 -0.93
N LEU A 74 -12.45 0.73 -1.31
CA LEU A 74 -11.82 0.89 -2.62
C LEU A 74 -10.57 0.02 -2.75
N ALA A 75 -9.75 -0.01 -1.71
CA ALA A 75 -8.54 -0.84 -1.73
C ALA A 75 -8.90 -2.32 -1.85
N ARG A 76 -9.90 -2.77 -1.09
CA ARG A 76 -10.34 -4.18 -1.15
C ARG A 76 -10.78 -4.56 -2.55
N LYS A 77 -11.58 -3.73 -3.18
CA LYS A 77 -12.05 -3.96 -4.53
C LYS A 77 -10.88 -4.02 -5.52
N ASN A 78 -9.95 -3.08 -5.39
CA ASN A 78 -8.80 -3.03 -6.29
C ASN A 78 -7.90 -4.25 -6.12
N ILE A 79 -7.67 -4.69 -4.88
CA ILE A 79 -6.87 -5.88 -4.60
C ILE A 79 -7.51 -7.11 -5.24
N GLU A 80 -8.84 -7.22 -5.14
CA GLU A 80 -9.58 -8.32 -5.76
C GLU A 80 -9.48 -8.26 -7.28
N ASP A 81 -9.60 -7.07 -7.86
CA ASP A 81 -9.53 -6.90 -9.30
C ASP A 81 -8.17 -7.33 -9.87
N PHE A 82 -7.12 -7.22 -9.07
CA PHE A 82 -5.78 -7.65 -9.47
C PHE A 82 -5.48 -9.10 -9.09
N GLY A 83 -6.41 -9.77 -8.38
CA GLY A 83 -6.20 -11.15 -7.96
C GLY A 83 -5.11 -11.32 -6.91
N LEU A 84 -4.93 -10.32 -6.04
CA LEU A 84 -3.82 -10.28 -5.08
C LEU A 84 -4.25 -10.54 -3.64
N GLU A 85 -5.44 -11.10 -3.44
CA GLU A 85 -5.96 -11.34 -2.09
C GLU A 85 -5.06 -12.25 -1.25
N ASN A 86 -4.30 -13.12 -1.90
CA ASN A 86 -3.40 -14.04 -1.20
C ASN A 86 -2.06 -13.41 -0.85
N GLN A 87 -1.75 -12.26 -1.42
CA GLN A 87 -0.49 -11.57 -1.16
C GLN A 87 -0.66 -10.33 -0.29
N ILE A 88 -1.85 -9.74 -0.28
CA ILE A 88 -2.10 -8.49 0.43
C ILE A 88 -3.13 -8.72 1.53
N ASN A 89 -2.72 -8.47 2.77
CA ASN A 89 -3.59 -8.50 3.94
C ASN A 89 -3.96 -7.05 4.29
N LEU A 90 -5.19 -6.67 3.98
CA LEU A 90 -5.71 -5.33 4.23
C LEU A 90 -6.41 -5.30 5.58
N ILE A 91 -5.95 -4.43 6.47
CA ILE A 91 -6.49 -4.31 7.82
C ILE A 91 -7.16 -2.94 7.96
N HIS A 92 -8.44 -2.94 8.32
CA HIS A 92 -9.19 -1.72 8.61
C HIS A 92 -8.98 -1.36 10.07
N GLU A 93 -8.01 -0.51 10.35
CA GLU A 93 -7.67 -0.15 11.73
C GLU A 93 -6.91 1.17 11.74
N ASP A 94 -6.90 1.82 12.91
CA ASP A 94 -6.02 2.96 13.15
C ASP A 94 -4.62 2.41 13.42
N ILE A 95 -3.60 2.99 12.76
CA ILE A 95 -2.22 2.53 12.92
C ILE A 95 -1.73 2.60 14.35
N PHE A 96 -2.30 3.50 15.15
CA PHE A 96 -1.94 3.60 16.57
C PHE A 96 -2.47 2.43 17.40
N ASN A 97 -3.44 1.69 16.89
CA ASN A 97 -4.03 0.54 17.58
C ASN A 97 -3.42 -0.78 17.14
N ILE A 98 -2.50 -0.75 16.19
CA ILE A 98 -1.88 -1.97 15.71
C ILE A 98 -0.83 -2.45 16.71
N LYS A 99 -0.97 -3.71 17.08
CA LYS A 99 0.01 -4.41 17.91
C LYS A 99 0.42 -5.65 17.13
N THR A 100 1.68 -5.72 16.78
CA THR A 100 2.19 -6.87 16.07
C THR A 100 3.55 -7.25 16.62
N THR A 101 3.78 -8.56 16.71
CA THR A 101 5.09 -9.12 17.00
C THR A 101 5.76 -9.60 15.72
N ASP A 102 5.09 -9.45 14.59
CA ASP A 102 5.62 -9.87 13.31
C ASP A 102 6.84 -9.03 12.92
N LYS A 103 7.77 -9.67 12.27
CA LYS A 103 8.96 -9.00 11.76
C LYS A 103 8.79 -8.73 10.28
N PHE A 104 9.02 -7.49 9.88
CA PHE A 104 8.91 -7.08 8.49
C PHE A 104 10.29 -6.75 7.93
N ASP A 105 10.46 -7.04 6.64
CA ASP A 105 11.69 -6.68 5.93
C ASP A 105 11.70 -5.22 5.54
N LEU A 106 10.51 -4.64 5.36
CA LEU A 106 10.35 -3.26 4.94
C LEU A 106 9.10 -2.69 5.59
N ILE A 107 9.21 -1.49 6.16
CA ILE A 107 8.06 -0.73 6.66
C ILE A 107 7.96 0.52 5.81
N PHE A 108 6.83 0.67 5.13
CA PHE A 108 6.62 1.77 4.20
C PHE A 108 5.52 2.71 4.71
N ILE A 109 5.84 4.01 4.77
CA ILE A 109 4.90 5.07 5.12
C ILE A 109 4.91 6.05 3.96
N ASP A 110 3.75 6.24 3.32
CA ASP A 110 3.65 7.16 2.20
C ASP A 110 3.49 8.60 2.72
N ALA A 111 4.56 9.36 2.64
CA ALA A 111 4.59 10.73 3.14
C ALA A 111 3.72 11.69 2.33
N ALA A 112 3.21 11.29 1.17
CA ALA A 112 2.31 12.11 0.37
C ALA A 112 0.92 12.25 0.99
N LYS A 113 0.57 11.40 1.96
CA LYS A 113 -0.76 11.41 2.58
C LYS A 113 -0.80 12.36 3.75
N ALA A 114 -1.77 13.28 3.73
CA ALA A 114 -1.86 14.36 4.71
C ALA A 114 -2.02 13.86 6.15
N GLN A 115 -2.70 12.73 6.36
CA GLN A 115 -2.91 12.20 7.70
C GLN A 115 -1.61 11.81 8.40
N TYR A 116 -0.52 11.69 7.67
CA TYR A 116 0.77 11.36 8.28
C TYR A 116 1.32 12.48 9.14
N GLN A 117 1.03 13.73 8.80
CA GLN A 117 1.44 14.81 9.67
C GLN A 117 0.86 14.65 11.06
N LYS A 118 -0.42 14.33 11.15
CA LYS A 118 -1.05 14.07 12.45
C LYS A 118 -0.40 12.91 13.18
N PHE A 119 -0.01 11.88 12.44
CA PHE A 119 0.65 10.74 13.01
C PHE A 119 1.98 11.13 13.68
N PHE A 120 2.77 11.93 13.01
CA PHE A 120 4.09 12.31 13.51
C PHE A 120 4.04 13.42 14.56
N GLU A 121 2.97 14.17 14.65
CA GLU A 121 2.80 15.22 15.64
C GLU A 121 2.39 14.70 17.02
N ARG A 122 2.09 13.44 17.11
CA ARG A 122 1.68 12.82 18.38
C ARG A 122 2.88 12.34 19.15
#